data_871f8854215cefe8bf0a59002affad78
#
_entry.id   871f8854215cefe8bf0a59002affad78
#
_cell.length_a   1.000
_cell.length_b   1.000
_cell.length_c   1.000
_cell.angle_alpha   90.00
_cell.angle_beta   90.00
_cell.angle_gamma   90.00
#
_symmetry.space_group_name_H-M   'P 1'
#
loop_
_entity.id
_entity.type
_entity.pdbx_description
1 polymer ?
#
loop_
_entity_poly.entity_id
_entity_poly.type
_entity_poly.pdbx_seq_one_letter_code
_entity_poly.pdbx_strand_id
1 'polypeptide(L)'
;DIEEFEFILNNLDALEPGGTCIAIIPISCVIEKTTIAENLKKRVLEKHTLEAVLSMPEELFHNSKVNTVTCAVIMTAHKPHPKGKKTWFAYCRDDGFIKMKNKGRIDANHTWDDIREKWVSAFRNREVIDKFSLMREVSEKDEWCVEAYLETNYDEFTFEDYETTVKKYLMFNFMDMSGMVGGDEENENL
;
A
#
# COMPACT_ATOMS: atom_id res chain seq x y z
N ASP A 1 2.76 -14.70 -2.80
CA ASP A 1 3.37 -13.35 -2.83
C ASP A 1 4.67 -13.30 -3.63
N ILE A 2 5.31 -14.44 -3.83
CA ILE A 2 6.52 -14.57 -4.67
C ILE A 2 6.13 -14.53 -6.15
N GLU A 3 5.01 -15.12 -6.51
CA GLU A 3 4.51 -15.22 -7.88
C GLU A 3 4.22 -13.85 -8.49
N GLU A 4 3.73 -12.89 -7.69
CA GLU A 4 3.44 -11.53 -8.14
C GLU A 4 4.72 -10.79 -8.53
N PHE A 5 5.81 -10.95 -7.78
CA PHE A 5 7.09 -10.35 -8.13
C PHE A 5 7.71 -10.98 -9.38
N GLU A 6 7.60 -12.30 -9.56
CA GLU A 6 8.05 -12.95 -10.78
C GLU A 6 7.23 -12.51 -11.98
N PHE A 7 5.91 -12.35 -11.81
CA PHE A 7 5.04 -11.79 -12.84
C PHE A 7 5.45 -10.36 -13.23
N ILE A 8 5.76 -9.50 -12.25
CA ILE A 8 6.26 -8.14 -12.51
C ILE A 8 7.57 -8.17 -13.27
N LEU A 9 8.54 -9.01 -12.87
CA LEU A 9 9.82 -9.13 -13.55
C LEU A 9 9.64 -9.56 -15.01
N ASN A 10 8.76 -10.52 -15.28
CA ASN A 10 8.47 -10.97 -16.63
C ASN A 10 7.84 -9.85 -17.48
N ASN A 11 6.97 -9.03 -16.91
CA ASN A 11 6.40 -7.87 -17.58
C ASN A 11 7.45 -6.78 -17.85
N LEU A 12 8.32 -6.50 -16.87
CA LEU A 12 9.41 -5.54 -17.01
C LEU A 12 10.40 -5.98 -18.09
N ASP A 13 10.73 -7.28 -18.15
CA ASP A 13 11.63 -7.84 -19.16
C ASP A 13 11.02 -7.76 -20.59
N ALA A 14 9.69 -7.72 -20.72
CA ALA A 14 8.98 -7.60 -22.00
C ALA A 14 8.79 -6.14 -22.46
N LEU A 15 9.01 -5.16 -21.59
CA LEU A 15 8.92 -3.75 -21.97
C LEU A 15 10.15 -3.28 -22.75
N GLU A 16 9.99 -2.20 -23.50
CA GLU A 16 11.13 -1.50 -24.10
C GLU A 16 12.01 -0.82 -23.04
N PRO A 17 13.32 -0.63 -23.29
CA PRO A 17 14.19 0.09 -22.38
C PRO A 17 13.67 1.49 -22.05
N GLY A 18 13.51 1.78 -20.78
CA GLY A 18 12.92 3.03 -20.28
C GLY A 18 11.39 3.03 -20.23
N GLY A 19 10.74 1.92 -20.62
CA GLY A 19 9.29 1.75 -20.45
C GLY A 19 8.87 1.81 -18.97
N THR A 20 7.66 2.28 -18.69
CA THR A 20 7.10 2.38 -17.34
C THR A 20 6.19 1.20 -17.07
N CYS A 21 6.45 0.51 -15.96
CA CYS A 21 5.55 -0.50 -15.38
C CYS A 21 4.86 0.09 -14.16
N ILE A 22 3.55 -0.01 -14.11
CA ILE A 22 2.75 0.28 -12.91
C ILE A 22 2.00 -0.99 -12.57
N ALA A 23 2.24 -1.55 -11.38
CA ALA A 23 1.59 -2.75 -10.92
C ALA A 23 0.93 -2.52 -9.56
N ILE A 24 -0.30 -3.02 -9.40
CA ILE A 24 -0.98 -3.08 -8.11
C ILE A 24 -0.82 -4.50 -7.58
N ILE A 25 -0.19 -4.63 -6.43
CA ILE A 25 0.13 -5.92 -5.81
C ILE A 25 -0.20 -5.90 -4.32
N PRO A 26 -0.36 -7.08 -3.67
CA PRO A 26 -0.45 -7.15 -2.23
C PRO A 26 0.76 -6.46 -1.55
N ILE A 27 0.51 -5.68 -0.51
CA ILE A 27 1.59 -4.99 0.20
C ILE A 27 2.57 -5.98 0.84
N SER A 28 2.11 -7.19 1.18
CA SER A 28 2.95 -8.28 1.67
C SER A 28 4.15 -8.57 0.77
N CYS A 29 3.98 -8.48 -0.56
CA CYS A 29 5.07 -8.68 -1.51
C CYS A 29 6.26 -7.74 -1.27
N VAL A 30 5.98 -6.48 -0.94
CA VAL A 30 7.01 -5.44 -0.79
C VAL A 30 7.60 -5.35 0.62
N ILE A 31 6.90 -5.88 1.64
CA ILE A 31 7.38 -5.87 3.03
C ILE A 31 8.05 -7.19 3.45
N GLU A 32 7.83 -8.28 2.71
CA GLU A 32 8.39 -9.59 3.03
C GLU A 32 9.92 -9.58 3.04
N LYS A 33 10.51 -10.27 4.05
CA LYS A 33 11.95 -10.34 4.32
C LYS A 33 12.50 -11.77 4.23
N THR A 34 11.82 -12.65 3.49
CA THR A 34 12.37 -13.98 3.20
C THR A 34 13.53 -13.89 2.21
N THR A 35 14.44 -14.83 2.26
CA THR A 35 15.57 -14.91 1.31
C THR A 35 15.09 -14.87 -0.15
N ILE A 36 13.92 -15.45 -0.44
CA ILE A 36 13.35 -15.47 -1.79
C ILE A 36 12.87 -14.06 -2.18
N ALA A 37 12.13 -13.39 -1.30
CA ALA A 37 11.66 -12.02 -1.53
C ALA A 37 12.83 -11.03 -1.69
N GLU A 38 13.87 -11.14 -0.85
CA GLU A 38 15.10 -10.35 -0.97
C GLU A 38 15.79 -10.57 -2.33
N ASN A 39 15.90 -11.82 -2.79
CA ASN A 39 16.48 -12.13 -4.10
C ASN A 39 15.66 -11.52 -5.25
N LEU A 40 14.34 -11.54 -5.17
CA LEU A 40 13.47 -10.93 -6.18
C LEU A 40 13.61 -9.41 -6.19
N LYS A 41 13.57 -8.76 -5.03
CA LYS A 41 13.83 -7.31 -4.88
C LYS A 41 15.21 -6.93 -5.44
N LYS A 42 16.24 -7.74 -5.15
CA LYS A 42 17.59 -7.56 -5.69
C LYS A 42 17.59 -7.61 -7.23
N ARG A 43 16.96 -8.63 -7.82
CA ARG A 43 16.83 -8.75 -9.29
C ARG A 43 16.14 -7.55 -9.92
N VAL A 44 15.08 -7.03 -9.24
CA VAL A 44 14.41 -5.78 -9.68
C VAL A 44 15.41 -4.63 -9.69
N LEU A 45 16.12 -4.38 -8.60
CA LEU A 45 17.06 -3.24 -8.49
C LEU A 45 18.28 -3.37 -9.41
N GLU A 46 18.75 -4.59 -9.70
CA GLU A 46 19.88 -4.85 -10.62
C GLU A 46 19.51 -4.57 -12.08
N LYS A 47 18.26 -4.73 -12.47
CA LYS A 47 17.82 -4.63 -13.86
C LYS A 47 16.95 -3.39 -14.15
N HIS A 48 16.19 -2.94 -13.16
CA HIS A 48 15.14 -1.94 -13.30
C HIS A 48 15.25 -0.88 -12.20
N THR A 49 14.59 0.25 -12.41
CA THR A 49 14.56 1.32 -11.39
C THR A 49 13.23 1.32 -10.66
N LEU A 50 13.23 1.21 -9.34
CA LEU A 50 12.07 1.46 -8.51
C LEU A 50 11.88 2.97 -8.33
N GLU A 51 10.85 3.53 -8.96
CA GLU A 51 10.58 4.97 -8.98
C GLU A 51 9.72 5.40 -7.80
N ALA A 52 8.67 4.62 -7.49
CA ALA A 52 7.77 4.93 -6.39
C ALA A 52 7.01 3.70 -5.90
N VAL A 53 6.56 3.77 -4.63
CA VAL A 53 5.60 2.83 -4.04
C VAL A 53 4.55 3.62 -3.29
N LEU A 54 3.28 3.36 -3.61
CA LEU A 54 2.13 4.03 -3.02
C LEU A 54 1.28 3.01 -2.29
N SER A 55 1.07 3.18 -0.99
CA SER A 55 0.11 2.37 -0.23
C SER A 55 -1.30 2.76 -0.62
N MET A 56 -2.09 1.78 -1.08
CA MET A 56 -3.43 2.00 -1.62
C MET A 56 -4.52 1.79 -0.56
N PRO A 57 -5.74 2.30 -0.79
CA PRO A 57 -6.86 2.11 0.12
C PRO A 57 -7.14 0.62 0.41
N GLU A 58 -7.47 0.31 1.67
CA GLU A 58 -7.68 -1.07 2.13
C GLU A 58 -8.84 -1.77 1.43
N GLU A 59 -9.89 -1.03 1.10
CA GLU A 59 -11.10 -1.57 0.48
C GLU A 59 -11.12 -1.42 -1.06
N LEU A 60 -9.95 -1.26 -1.69
CA LEU A 60 -9.87 -1.03 -3.14
C LEU A 60 -10.56 -2.14 -3.95
N PHE A 61 -10.46 -3.38 -3.50
CA PHE A 61 -11.04 -4.56 -4.13
C PHE A 61 -12.30 -5.09 -3.42
N HIS A 62 -12.99 -4.25 -2.66
CA HIS A 62 -14.18 -4.63 -1.89
C HIS A 62 -15.23 -5.39 -2.70
N ASN A 63 -15.49 -4.96 -3.94
CA ASN A 63 -16.48 -5.59 -4.82
C ASN A 63 -16.11 -7.03 -5.24
N SER A 64 -14.83 -7.38 -5.14
CA SER A 64 -14.30 -8.71 -5.45
C SER A 64 -14.25 -9.63 -4.23
N LYS A 65 -14.78 -9.20 -3.08
CA LYS A 65 -14.72 -9.92 -1.80
C LYS A 65 -13.27 -10.22 -1.34
N VAL A 66 -12.31 -9.46 -1.81
CA VAL A 66 -10.89 -9.59 -1.47
C VAL A 66 -10.53 -8.47 -0.50
N ASN A 67 -10.15 -8.83 0.72
CA ASN A 67 -9.69 -7.90 1.77
C ASN A 67 -8.15 -7.87 1.79
N THR A 68 -7.55 -7.60 0.64
CA THR A 68 -6.08 -7.51 0.55
C THR A 68 -5.66 -6.05 0.54
N VAL A 69 -4.80 -5.68 1.47
CA VAL A 69 -4.13 -4.38 1.45
C VAL A 69 -3.13 -4.40 0.32
N THR A 70 -3.22 -3.41 -0.56
CA THR A 70 -2.39 -3.35 -1.76
C THR A 70 -1.50 -2.11 -1.79
N CYS A 71 -0.47 -2.18 -2.64
CA CYS A 71 0.32 -1.02 -3.02
C CYS A 71 0.44 -0.94 -4.54
N ALA A 72 0.60 0.27 -5.05
CA ALA A 72 1.00 0.49 -6.44
C ALA A 72 2.52 0.67 -6.48
N VAL A 73 3.21 -0.16 -7.25
CA VAL A 73 4.65 -0.02 -7.51
C VAL A 73 4.87 0.55 -8.91
N ILE A 74 5.74 1.54 -9.03
CA ILE A 74 6.08 2.22 -10.29
C ILE A 74 7.55 1.98 -10.57
N MET A 75 7.84 1.39 -11.73
CA MET A 75 9.18 0.99 -12.12
C MET A 75 9.51 1.42 -13.54
N THR A 76 10.79 1.70 -13.79
CA THR A 76 11.33 1.94 -15.15
C THR A 76 12.11 0.72 -15.60
N ALA A 77 11.72 0.16 -16.74
CA ALA A 77 12.30 -1.06 -17.28
C ALA A 77 13.72 -0.84 -17.85
N HIS A 78 14.57 -1.88 -17.71
CA HIS A 78 15.92 -1.97 -18.27
C HIS A 78 16.85 -0.80 -17.93
N LYS A 79 16.66 -0.23 -16.74
CA LYS A 79 17.57 0.75 -16.13
C LYS A 79 17.87 0.30 -14.72
N PRO A 80 19.07 -0.23 -14.41
CA PRO A 80 19.46 -0.58 -13.06
C PRO A 80 19.21 0.59 -12.09
N HIS A 81 18.76 0.27 -10.88
CA HIS A 81 18.50 1.29 -9.87
C HIS A 81 19.81 1.99 -9.49
N PRO A 82 19.97 3.29 -9.75
CA PRO A 82 21.22 3.98 -9.50
C PRO A 82 21.54 4.01 -8.00
N LYS A 83 22.81 3.79 -7.65
CA LYS A 83 23.26 3.93 -6.27
C LYS A 83 23.00 5.36 -5.76
N GLY A 84 22.43 5.48 -4.58
CA GLY A 84 22.08 6.78 -3.99
C GLY A 84 20.79 7.40 -4.53
N LYS A 85 20.13 6.76 -5.51
CA LYS A 85 18.81 7.21 -5.96
C LYS A 85 17.78 6.92 -4.86
N LYS A 86 16.97 7.94 -4.57
CA LYS A 86 15.86 7.80 -3.65
C LYS A 86 14.58 7.42 -4.42
N THR A 87 13.85 6.45 -3.89
CA THR A 87 12.51 6.08 -4.30
C THR A 87 11.50 6.93 -3.54
N TRP A 88 10.43 7.33 -4.20
CA TRP A 88 9.33 8.07 -3.59
C TRP A 88 8.29 7.12 -3.01
N PHE A 89 7.93 7.34 -1.74
CA PHE A 89 6.92 6.56 -1.03
C PHE A 89 5.77 7.47 -0.62
N ALA A 90 4.52 6.98 -0.73
CA ALA A 90 3.35 7.76 -0.33
C ALA A 90 2.25 6.92 0.32
N TYR A 91 1.55 7.54 1.26
CA TYR A 91 0.40 7.00 1.97
C TYR A 91 -0.89 7.43 1.28
N CYS A 92 -1.31 6.68 0.27
CA CYS A 92 -2.50 6.96 -0.53
C CYS A 92 -3.71 6.12 -0.08
N ARG A 93 -3.89 5.92 1.23
CA ARG A 93 -4.98 5.07 1.76
C ARG A 93 -6.30 5.79 1.89
N ASP A 94 -6.29 7.10 2.13
CA ASP A 94 -7.51 7.90 2.20
C ASP A 94 -7.79 8.56 0.86
N ASP A 95 -8.67 7.94 0.10
CA ASP A 95 -9.11 8.43 -1.22
C ASP A 95 -10.48 9.14 -1.17
N GLY A 96 -11.02 9.36 0.03
CA GLY A 96 -12.32 10.02 0.22
C GLY A 96 -13.55 9.15 -0.10
N PHE A 97 -13.36 7.92 -0.59
CA PHE A 97 -14.46 7.01 -0.87
C PHE A 97 -14.96 6.34 0.40
N ILE A 98 -16.25 6.32 0.59
CA ILE A 98 -16.91 5.63 1.70
C ILE A 98 -17.69 4.42 1.21
N LYS A 99 -17.73 3.37 2.04
CA LYS A 99 -18.50 2.16 1.75
C LYS A 99 -19.96 2.36 2.11
N MET A 100 -20.82 2.13 1.15
CA MET A 100 -22.28 2.18 1.35
C MET A 100 -22.91 0.83 1.04
N LYS A 101 -23.87 0.42 1.90
CA LYS A 101 -24.63 -0.83 1.71
C LYS A 101 -25.26 -0.85 0.33
N ASN A 102 -25.05 -1.94 -0.42
CA ASN A 102 -25.58 -2.18 -1.77
C ASN A 102 -25.09 -1.21 -2.87
N LYS A 103 -24.16 -0.30 -2.59
CA LYS A 103 -23.62 0.64 -3.58
C LYS A 103 -22.10 0.51 -3.77
N GLY A 104 -21.44 -0.27 -2.89
CA GLY A 104 -19.97 -0.35 -2.89
C GLY A 104 -19.31 0.92 -2.34
N ARG A 105 -18.13 1.22 -2.86
CA ARG A 105 -17.39 2.44 -2.51
C ARG A 105 -17.82 3.60 -3.40
N ILE A 106 -18.19 4.70 -2.82
CA ILE A 106 -18.64 5.89 -3.53
C ILE A 106 -17.99 7.15 -2.96
N ASP A 107 -17.72 8.12 -3.82
CA ASP A 107 -17.29 9.47 -3.44
C ASP A 107 -18.51 10.32 -3.04
N ALA A 108 -19.02 10.06 -1.83
CA ALA A 108 -20.24 10.72 -1.35
C ALA A 108 -20.02 12.21 -1.03
N ASN A 109 -18.80 12.61 -0.74
CA ASN A 109 -18.44 13.98 -0.37
C ASN A 109 -17.86 14.77 -1.54
N HIS A 110 -17.72 14.16 -2.71
CA HIS A 110 -17.11 14.75 -3.90
C HIS A 110 -15.71 15.31 -3.67
N THR A 111 -14.89 14.56 -2.92
CA THR A 111 -13.51 14.94 -2.53
C THR A 111 -12.44 14.31 -3.42
N TRP A 112 -12.81 13.33 -4.25
CA TRP A 112 -11.86 12.57 -5.03
C TRP A 112 -11.01 13.42 -5.97
N ASP A 113 -11.61 14.39 -6.66
CA ASP A 113 -10.87 15.20 -7.61
C ASP A 113 -9.73 15.98 -6.95
N ASP A 114 -9.97 16.56 -5.77
CA ASP A 114 -8.97 17.31 -4.99
C ASP A 114 -7.88 16.36 -4.45
N ILE A 115 -8.29 15.20 -3.93
CA ILE A 115 -7.36 14.18 -3.42
C ILE A 115 -6.46 13.65 -4.55
N ARG A 116 -7.06 13.32 -5.69
CA ARG A 116 -6.34 12.86 -6.88
C ARG A 116 -5.33 13.91 -7.36
N GLU A 117 -5.73 15.17 -7.44
CA GLU A 117 -4.84 16.25 -7.86
C GLU A 117 -3.66 16.39 -6.91
N LYS A 118 -3.91 16.35 -5.60
CA LYS A 118 -2.86 16.34 -4.58
C LYS A 118 -1.89 15.16 -4.77
N TRP A 119 -2.39 13.95 -4.95
CA TRP A 119 -1.54 12.77 -5.15
C TRP A 119 -0.70 12.87 -6.43
N VAL A 120 -1.32 13.28 -7.52
CA VAL A 120 -0.65 13.43 -8.83
C VAL A 120 0.41 14.53 -8.77
N SER A 121 0.10 15.67 -8.16
CA SER A 121 1.05 16.78 -7.97
C SER A 121 2.24 16.32 -7.12
N ALA A 122 1.98 15.73 -5.97
CA ALA A 122 3.02 15.24 -5.06
C ALA A 122 3.92 14.19 -5.75
N PHE A 123 3.33 13.25 -6.52
CA PHE A 123 4.10 12.27 -7.29
C PHE A 123 4.97 12.92 -8.36
N ARG A 124 4.42 13.84 -9.16
CA ARG A 124 5.15 14.51 -10.25
C ARG A 124 6.33 15.32 -9.73
N ASN A 125 6.13 16.01 -8.62
CA ASN A 125 7.13 16.90 -8.03
C ASN A 125 8.04 16.16 -7.02
N ARG A 126 7.78 14.87 -6.72
CA ARG A 126 8.48 14.11 -5.68
C ARG A 126 8.46 14.83 -4.33
N GLU A 127 7.31 15.42 -4.01
CA GLU A 127 7.13 16.19 -2.78
C GLU A 127 7.26 15.29 -1.54
N VAL A 128 7.95 15.81 -0.53
CA VAL A 128 8.02 15.20 0.80
C VAL A 128 7.05 15.97 1.69
N ILE A 129 5.97 15.32 2.08
CA ILE A 129 4.88 15.89 2.86
C ILE A 129 4.74 15.08 4.15
N ASP A 130 4.72 15.77 5.29
CA ASP A 130 4.57 15.14 6.60
C ASP A 130 3.36 14.19 6.64
N LYS A 131 3.54 13.02 7.26
CA LYS A 131 2.54 11.94 7.39
C LYS A 131 1.94 11.42 6.05
N PHE A 132 2.47 11.88 4.90
CA PHE A 132 1.96 11.46 3.60
C PHE A 132 3.03 10.86 2.69
N SER A 133 4.18 11.53 2.50
CA SER A 133 5.17 11.07 1.53
C SER A 133 6.60 11.35 1.97
N LEU A 134 7.51 10.49 1.52
CA LEU A 134 8.94 10.62 1.79
C LEU A 134 9.79 10.12 0.61
N MET A 135 11.07 10.46 0.64
CA MET A 135 12.09 10.00 -0.30
C MET A 135 13.17 9.23 0.44
N ARG A 136 13.42 7.97 0.06
CA ARG A 136 14.41 7.12 0.72
C ARG A 136 15.20 6.29 -0.29
N GLU A 137 16.48 6.07 -0.02
CA GLU A 137 17.26 5.02 -0.68
C GLU A 137 16.71 3.65 -0.27
N VAL A 138 16.76 2.69 -1.20
CA VAL A 138 16.23 1.34 -1.01
C VAL A 138 17.28 0.29 -1.30
N SER A 139 17.18 -0.81 -0.58
CA SER A 139 17.90 -2.05 -0.84
C SER A 139 16.92 -3.22 -0.90
N GLU A 140 17.42 -4.39 -1.27
CA GLU A 140 16.64 -5.63 -1.25
C GLU A 140 16.17 -6.05 0.15
N LYS A 141 16.82 -5.56 1.20
CA LYS A 141 16.51 -5.88 2.61
C LYS A 141 15.49 -4.96 3.24
N ASP A 142 15.20 -3.85 2.56
CA ASP A 142 14.25 -2.87 3.07
C ASP A 142 12.80 -3.30 2.81
N GLU A 143 11.89 -2.80 3.63
CA GLU A 143 10.48 -2.79 3.34
C GLU A 143 10.18 -1.67 2.35
N TRP A 144 9.53 -1.99 1.22
CA TRP A 144 9.22 -0.99 0.21
C TRP A 144 7.80 -0.46 0.41
N CYS A 145 7.54 0.10 1.59
CA CYS A 145 6.28 0.76 1.90
C CYS A 145 6.53 2.00 2.75
N VAL A 146 5.62 2.96 2.66
CA VAL A 146 5.76 4.23 3.39
C VAL A 146 5.60 4.04 4.90
N GLU A 147 4.73 3.11 5.30
CA GLU A 147 4.38 2.85 6.70
C GLU A 147 5.59 2.42 7.55
N ALA A 148 6.59 1.79 6.93
CA ALA A 148 7.80 1.39 7.62
C ALA A 148 8.66 2.59 8.07
N TYR A 149 8.39 3.78 7.55
CA TYR A 149 9.26 4.96 7.69
C TYR A 149 8.52 6.23 8.13
N LEU A 150 7.20 6.23 8.18
CA LEU A 150 6.44 7.35 8.76
C LEU A 150 6.63 7.33 10.27
N GLU A 151 7.13 8.44 10.78
CA GLU A 151 7.29 8.62 12.22
C GLU A 151 5.93 8.91 12.87
N THR A 152 5.63 8.21 13.94
CA THR A 152 4.47 8.51 14.78
C THR A 152 4.91 9.49 15.85
N ASN A 153 4.39 10.71 15.82
CA ASN A 153 4.61 11.66 16.88
C ASN A 153 3.64 11.35 18.05
N TYR A 154 4.14 10.67 19.06
CA TYR A 154 3.35 10.29 20.24
C TYR A 154 2.95 11.50 21.10
N ASP A 155 3.64 12.63 20.99
CA ASP A 155 3.32 13.85 21.74
C ASP A 155 2.05 14.55 21.23
N GLU A 156 1.59 14.20 20.03
CA GLU A 156 0.33 14.70 19.47
C GLU A 156 -0.90 13.95 19.98
N PHE A 157 -0.73 12.78 20.60
CA PHE A 157 -1.84 11.97 21.09
C PHE A 157 -2.33 12.50 22.44
N THR A 158 -3.62 12.75 22.54
CA THR A 158 -4.27 13.11 23.78
C THR A 158 -4.63 11.88 24.61
N PHE A 159 -4.90 12.07 25.89
CA PHE A 159 -5.42 10.98 26.74
C PHE A 159 -6.73 10.38 26.18
N GLU A 160 -7.57 11.20 25.54
CA GLU A 160 -8.81 10.77 24.92
C GLU A 160 -8.57 9.83 23.71
N ASP A 161 -7.51 10.06 22.94
CA ASP A 161 -7.12 9.19 21.83
C ASP A 161 -6.69 7.80 22.34
N TYR A 162 -5.90 7.76 23.42
CA TYR A 162 -5.51 6.51 24.05
C TYR A 162 -6.73 5.79 24.65
N GLU A 163 -7.61 6.50 25.35
CA GLU A 163 -8.83 5.93 25.92
C GLU A 163 -9.73 5.34 24.83
N THR A 164 -9.89 6.05 23.73
CA THR A 164 -10.68 5.60 22.57
C THR A 164 -10.08 4.34 21.94
N THR A 165 -8.76 4.30 21.79
CA THR A 165 -8.05 3.13 21.25
C THR A 165 -8.21 1.92 22.17
N VAL A 166 -8.04 2.10 23.48
CA VAL A 166 -8.22 1.03 24.47
C VAL A 166 -9.66 0.52 24.45
N LYS A 167 -10.66 1.40 24.41
CA LYS A 167 -12.08 1.02 24.33
C LYS A 167 -12.36 0.19 23.06
N LYS A 168 -11.86 0.61 21.90
CA LYS A 168 -12.00 -0.16 20.65
C LYS A 168 -11.36 -1.54 20.73
N TYR A 169 -10.17 -1.62 21.30
CA TYR A 169 -9.47 -2.89 21.50
C TYR A 169 -10.22 -3.84 22.44
N LEU A 170 -10.71 -3.32 23.57
CA LEU A 170 -11.50 -4.11 24.51
C LEU A 170 -12.82 -4.58 23.89
N MET A 171 -13.48 -3.72 23.12
CA MET A 171 -14.71 -4.08 22.40
C MET A 171 -14.43 -5.16 21.35
N PHE A 172 -13.37 -5.05 20.59
CA PHE A 172 -12.96 -6.07 19.63
C PHE A 172 -12.72 -7.42 20.31
N ASN A 173 -11.92 -7.45 21.38
CA ASN A 173 -11.67 -8.67 22.14
C ASN A 173 -12.95 -9.27 22.73
N PHE A 174 -13.85 -8.42 23.24
CA PHE A 174 -15.14 -8.90 23.77
C PHE A 174 -16.01 -9.53 22.68
N MET A 175 -16.06 -8.93 21.48
CA MET A 175 -16.81 -9.45 20.34
C MET A 175 -16.20 -10.75 19.83
N ASP A 176 -14.87 -10.85 19.77
CA ASP A 176 -14.15 -12.08 19.40
C ASP A 176 -14.43 -13.21 20.39
N MET A 177 -14.29 -12.95 21.70
CA MET A 177 -14.60 -13.92 22.76
C MET A 177 -16.07 -14.34 22.78
N SER A 178 -17.00 -13.47 22.35
CA SER A 178 -18.43 -13.77 22.30
C SER A 178 -18.85 -14.50 21.02
N GLY A 179 -17.93 -14.76 20.11
CA GLY A 179 -18.21 -15.41 18.80
C GLY A 179 -18.97 -14.50 17.83
N MET A 180 -19.07 -13.20 18.09
CA MET A 180 -19.78 -12.25 17.23
C MET A 180 -18.92 -11.78 16.03
N VAL A 181 -17.64 -12.08 16.00
CA VAL A 181 -16.73 -11.77 14.89
C VAL A 181 -16.61 -12.92 13.88
N GLY A 182 -17.28 -14.05 14.11
CA GLY A 182 -17.21 -15.26 13.27
C GLY A 182 -18.51 -15.63 12.53
N GLY A 183 -19.42 -14.70 12.27
CA GLY A 183 -20.73 -14.97 11.77
C GLY A 183 -21.03 -14.57 10.33
N ASP A 184 -20.15 -14.94 9.37
CA ASP A 184 -20.46 -14.96 7.93
C ASP A 184 -20.10 -16.33 7.33
N GLU A 185 -20.48 -17.43 8.01
CA GLU A 185 -20.53 -18.76 7.37
C GLU A 185 -21.91 -19.34 7.48
N GLU A 186 -22.45 -19.70 6.31
CA GLU A 186 -23.53 -20.64 6.04
C GLU A 186 -24.96 -20.23 6.36
N ASN A 187 -25.61 -19.70 5.34
CA ASN A 187 -26.94 -20.18 4.97
C ASN A 187 -27.04 -20.29 3.43
N GLU A 188 -26.33 -21.24 2.85
CA GLU A 188 -26.80 -21.94 1.65
C GLU A 188 -27.54 -23.16 2.16
N ASN A 189 -28.87 -23.07 2.14
CA ASN A 189 -29.80 -24.17 1.89
C ASN A 189 -31.25 -23.69 2.13
N LEU A 190 -31.89 -23.31 1.06
CA LEU A 190 -33.26 -23.71 0.67
C LEU A 190 -33.73 -22.86 -0.51
#